data_e9d745911ca16699da1a91067d03396c
#
_entry.id   e9d745911ca16699da1a91067d03396c
#
_cell.length_a   1.000
_cell.length_b   1.000
_cell.length_c   1.000
_cell.angle_alpha   90.00
_cell.angle_beta   90.00
_cell.angle_gamma   90.00
#
_symmetry.space_group_name_H-M   'P 1'
#
loop_
_entity.id
_entity.type
_entity.pdbx_description
1 polymer ?
#
loop_
_entity_poly.entity_id
_entity_poly.type
_entity_poly.pdbx_seq_one_letter_code
_entity_poly.pdbx_strand_id
1 'polypeptide(L)'
;MFRRQWMAQSAVTVGFSQKVSDTFLPDSTCYYPGELYMSAHSGNGTITQRLNFVNASTALLRIEADKAEELMLTGSQWGKNITVSVEQNSVIARHPSGESVTVTFPPDVKLTGTDNNYTALIHTSKYPVNVAISFFTSEKEMTVGLQNLPNLLNNPEKALQANAERWEEYLTKILRTDMKSEYDRIAVKAVTTLISNWRTHRGGLLHEGIVPSHAVGYFVGFWAWDTWRFSAGTAKFDPELAKNNIRAMFDYQQPDGMIIDCIYTDPSENNARDSKPPLVCWAVDEIFTH
;
A
#
# COMPACT_ATOMS: atom_id res chain seq x y z
N MET A 1 -1.25 4.14 -7.05
CA MET A 1 -1.30 4.81 -8.37
C MET A 1 -0.85 3.80 -9.41
N PHE A 2 -1.55 3.68 -10.51
CA PHE A 2 -1.22 2.79 -11.61
C PHE A 2 -1.11 3.59 -12.90
N ARG A 3 -0.14 3.28 -13.77
CA ARG A 3 0.11 4.01 -15.02
C ARG A 3 0.04 5.53 -14.86
N ARG A 4 0.64 6.06 -13.80
CA ARG A 4 0.63 7.50 -13.42
C ARG A 4 -0.76 8.09 -13.14
N GLN A 5 -1.76 7.25 -12.90
CA GLN A 5 -3.13 7.66 -12.59
C GLN A 5 -3.57 7.11 -11.23
N TRP A 6 -4.39 7.86 -10.53
CA TRP A 6 -5.07 7.39 -9.34
C TRP A 6 -6.26 6.52 -9.74
N MET A 7 -6.34 5.31 -9.18
CA MET A 7 -7.53 4.46 -9.34
C MET A 7 -8.73 5.04 -8.61
N ALA A 8 -8.52 5.64 -7.46
CA ALA A 8 -9.52 6.38 -6.70
C ALA A 8 -8.86 7.45 -5.85
N GLN A 9 -9.58 8.54 -5.55
CA GLN A 9 -9.21 9.52 -4.53
C GLN A 9 -9.90 9.21 -3.20
N SER A 10 -11.06 8.57 -3.24
CA SER A 10 -11.87 8.20 -2.07
C SER A 10 -12.47 6.81 -2.27
N ALA A 11 -11.62 5.77 -2.21
CA ALA A 11 -12.06 4.38 -2.36
C ALA A 11 -12.90 3.89 -1.18
N VAL A 12 -12.60 4.33 0.04
CA VAL A 12 -13.33 4.00 1.27
C VAL A 12 -13.36 5.22 2.18
N THR A 13 -14.57 5.62 2.58
CA THR A 13 -14.83 6.59 3.64
C THR A 13 -15.75 5.94 4.65
N VAL A 14 -15.44 6.07 5.94
CA VAL A 14 -16.20 5.44 7.04
C VAL A 14 -16.98 6.50 7.80
N GLY A 15 -18.22 6.21 8.19
CA GLY A 15 -19.04 7.08 8.99
C GLY A 15 -20.19 6.32 9.67
N PHE A 16 -20.98 7.04 10.47
CA PHE A 16 -22.23 6.53 11.01
C PHE A 16 -23.36 6.72 9.99
N SER A 17 -24.27 5.74 9.87
CA SER A 17 -25.30 5.75 8.83
C SER A 17 -26.32 6.90 8.94
N GLN A 18 -26.51 7.44 10.12
CA GLN A 18 -27.56 8.43 10.39
C GLN A 18 -27.22 9.87 9.95
N LYS A 19 -25.98 10.15 9.54
CA LYS A 19 -25.56 11.49 9.08
C LYS A 19 -24.57 11.41 7.92
N VAL A 20 -25.11 11.37 6.73
CA VAL A 20 -24.34 11.45 5.46
C VAL A 20 -23.63 12.81 5.30
N SER A 21 -24.05 13.85 6.04
CA SER A 21 -23.53 15.22 5.91
C SER A 21 -22.25 15.51 6.68
N ASP A 22 -21.90 14.70 7.67
CA ASP A 22 -20.68 14.91 8.42
C ASP A 22 -19.54 14.15 7.73
N THR A 23 -18.79 14.86 6.90
CA THR A 23 -17.50 14.37 6.38
C THR A 23 -16.65 13.98 7.58
N PHE A 24 -16.36 12.70 7.72
CA PHE A 24 -15.64 12.17 8.86
C PHE A 24 -14.17 12.58 8.76
N LEU A 25 -13.85 13.76 9.25
CA LEU A 25 -12.46 14.22 9.35
C LEU A 25 -11.87 13.64 10.63
N PRO A 26 -10.73 12.98 10.57
CA PRO A 26 -10.10 12.45 11.76
C PRO A 26 -9.62 13.60 12.67
N ASP A 27 -9.93 13.49 13.96
CA ASP A 27 -9.40 14.38 15.00
C ASP A 27 -7.95 14.02 15.34
N SER A 28 -7.62 12.75 15.17
CA SER A 28 -6.27 12.23 15.40
C SER A 28 -5.86 11.29 14.28
N THR A 29 -4.66 11.50 13.78
CA THR A 29 -4.02 10.61 12.80
C THR A 29 -2.60 10.33 13.24
N CYS A 30 -2.22 9.05 13.31
CA CYS A 30 -0.90 8.62 13.67
C CYS A 30 -0.41 7.55 12.70
N TYR A 31 0.83 7.69 12.24
CA TYR A 31 1.49 6.67 11.44
C TYR A 31 2.53 5.95 12.30
N TYR A 32 2.23 4.71 12.63
CA TYR A 32 3.15 3.78 13.29
C TYR A 32 3.85 2.92 12.24
N PRO A 33 4.99 2.31 12.56
CA PRO A 33 5.59 1.30 11.69
C PRO A 33 4.58 0.20 11.33
N GLY A 34 4.21 0.13 10.03
CA GLY A 34 3.26 -0.86 9.52
C GLY A 34 1.77 -0.59 9.76
N GLU A 35 1.40 0.51 10.43
CA GLU A 35 -0.01 0.83 10.72
C GLU A 35 -0.30 2.32 10.55
N LEU A 36 -1.37 2.63 9.83
CA LEU A 36 -1.99 3.95 9.88
C LEU A 36 -3.19 3.90 10.83
N TYR A 37 -3.14 4.72 11.86
CA TYR A 37 -4.21 4.90 12.84
C TYR A 37 -4.94 6.22 12.60
N MET A 38 -6.26 6.19 12.67
CA MET A 38 -7.12 7.37 12.62
C MET A 38 -8.25 7.23 13.63
N SER A 39 -8.60 8.30 14.31
CA SER A 39 -9.82 8.37 15.11
C SER A 39 -10.58 9.65 14.85
N ALA A 40 -11.88 9.58 14.95
CA ALA A 40 -12.76 10.72 14.81
C ALA A 40 -13.94 10.61 15.78
N HIS A 41 -14.33 11.74 16.37
CA HIS A 41 -15.40 11.87 17.32
C HIS A 41 -16.58 12.59 16.66
N SER A 42 -17.78 12.16 17.01
CA SER A 42 -19.02 12.84 16.64
C SER A 42 -19.99 12.78 17.81
N GLY A 43 -21.14 13.47 17.72
CA GLY A 43 -22.22 13.32 18.70
C GLY A 43 -22.75 11.88 18.83
N ASN A 44 -22.46 11.01 17.86
CA ASN A 44 -22.89 9.61 17.82
C ASN A 44 -21.83 8.65 18.37
N GLY A 45 -20.66 9.13 18.81
CA GLY A 45 -19.59 8.31 19.35
C GLY A 45 -18.25 8.50 18.68
N THR A 46 -17.32 7.58 18.93
CA THR A 46 -15.98 7.55 18.38
C THR A 46 -15.85 6.41 17.39
N ILE A 47 -15.29 6.68 16.22
CA ILE A 47 -14.82 5.65 15.28
C ILE A 47 -13.30 5.66 15.28
N THR A 48 -12.71 4.47 15.40
CA THR A 48 -11.28 4.23 15.25
C THR A 48 -11.04 3.37 14.02
N GLN A 49 -10.07 3.73 13.23
CA GLN A 49 -9.67 3.00 12.03
C GLN A 49 -8.17 2.67 12.09
N ARG A 50 -7.82 1.42 11.78
CA ARG A 50 -6.44 0.95 11.66
C ARG A 50 -6.25 0.30 10.30
N LEU A 51 -5.30 0.79 9.53
CA LEU A 51 -4.97 0.27 8.20
C LEU A 51 -3.59 -0.36 8.22
N ASN A 52 -3.52 -1.64 7.88
CA ASN A 52 -2.28 -2.42 7.82
C ASN A 52 -2.13 -3.09 6.46
N PHE A 53 -0.95 -3.05 5.86
CA PHE A 53 -0.66 -3.92 4.73
C PHE A 53 -0.39 -5.35 5.21
N VAL A 54 -1.24 -6.28 4.80
CA VAL A 54 -1.14 -7.70 5.18
C VAL A 54 -0.39 -8.55 4.14
N ASN A 55 -0.28 -8.03 2.94
CA ASN A 55 0.60 -8.52 1.87
C ASN A 55 0.80 -7.43 0.82
N ALA A 56 1.54 -7.74 -0.26
CA ALA A 56 1.89 -6.79 -1.32
C ALA A 56 0.70 -6.22 -2.10
N SER A 57 -0.46 -6.86 -2.03
CA SER A 57 -1.65 -6.50 -2.82
C SER A 57 -2.84 -6.09 -1.97
N THR A 58 -2.81 -6.31 -0.65
CA THR A 58 -3.98 -6.13 0.22
C THR A 58 -3.64 -5.34 1.48
N ALA A 59 -4.40 -4.29 1.72
CA ALA A 59 -4.48 -3.60 2.99
C ALA A 59 -5.76 -4.04 3.72
N LEU A 60 -5.64 -4.30 5.02
CA LEU A 60 -6.75 -4.59 5.92
C LEU A 60 -7.10 -3.32 6.69
N LEU A 61 -8.33 -2.87 6.55
CA LEU A 61 -8.91 -1.79 7.34
C LEU A 61 -9.75 -2.41 8.48
N ARG A 62 -9.33 -2.16 9.71
CA ARG A 62 -10.06 -2.54 10.92
C ARG A 62 -10.76 -1.31 11.46
N ILE A 63 -12.05 -1.44 11.73
CA ILE A 63 -12.91 -0.36 12.20
C ILE A 63 -13.49 -0.75 13.55
N GLU A 64 -13.36 0.12 14.53
CA GLU A 64 -13.97 0.01 15.85
C GLU A 64 -14.84 1.23 16.10
N ALA A 65 -15.96 1.04 16.79
CA ALA A 65 -16.79 2.12 17.27
C ALA A 65 -17.16 1.86 18.74
N ASP A 66 -17.28 2.92 19.53
CA ASP A 66 -17.62 2.82 20.97
C ASP A 66 -19.10 2.54 21.21
N LYS A 67 -19.93 2.66 20.17
CA LYS A 67 -21.34 2.30 20.19
C LYS A 67 -21.63 1.28 19.07
N ALA A 68 -22.41 0.25 19.42
CA ALA A 68 -22.86 -0.77 18.47
C ALA A 68 -23.98 -0.19 17.60
N GLU A 69 -23.64 0.54 16.56
CA GLU A 69 -24.55 1.14 15.60
C GLU A 69 -24.25 0.64 14.17
N GLU A 70 -25.06 1.06 13.24
CA GLU A 70 -24.84 0.83 11.84
C GLU A 70 -23.69 1.72 11.36
N LEU A 71 -22.65 1.10 10.76
CA LEU A 71 -21.60 1.81 10.06
C LEU A 71 -21.94 1.94 8.57
N MET A 72 -21.69 3.12 8.03
CA MET A 72 -21.80 3.38 6.60
C MET A 72 -20.41 3.58 6.01
N LEU A 73 -20.06 2.78 5.01
CA LEU A 73 -18.86 2.96 4.22
C LEU A 73 -19.26 3.35 2.80
N THR A 74 -18.57 4.34 2.26
CA THR A 74 -18.84 4.84 0.90
C THR A 74 -17.55 4.94 0.12
N GLY A 75 -17.64 4.87 -1.19
CA GLY A 75 -16.53 5.15 -2.09
C GLY A 75 -17.00 5.92 -3.30
N SER A 76 -16.16 6.85 -3.72
CA SER A 76 -16.43 7.77 -4.82
C SER A 76 -15.13 8.29 -5.43
N GLN A 77 -15.22 9.20 -6.37
CA GLN A 77 -14.07 9.87 -6.98
C GLN A 77 -13.07 8.89 -7.62
N TRP A 78 -13.61 7.92 -8.36
CA TRP A 78 -12.81 6.97 -9.12
C TRP A 78 -12.06 7.67 -10.25
N GLY A 79 -10.93 7.10 -10.61
CA GLY A 79 -10.10 7.59 -11.68
C GLY A 79 -10.81 7.55 -13.04
N LYS A 80 -10.27 8.26 -14.00
CA LYS A 80 -10.79 8.30 -15.37
C LYS A 80 -10.80 6.90 -15.97
N ASN A 81 -11.90 6.54 -16.66
CA ASN A 81 -12.13 5.24 -17.30
C ASN A 81 -12.24 4.05 -16.33
N ILE A 82 -12.50 4.28 -15.04
CA ILE A 82 -12.78 3.22 -14.08
C ILE A 82 -14.24 2.85 -14.14
N THR A 83 -14.53 1.55 -14.28
CA THR A 83 -15.88 0.99 -14.16
C THR A 83 -16.03 0.35 -12.80
N VAL A 84 -17.10 0.71 -12.08
CA VAL A 84 -17.37 0.19 -10.73
C VAL A 84 -18.53 -0.79 -10.79
N SER A 85 -18.38 -1.97 -10.24
CA SER A 85 -19.43 -2.98 -10.08
C SER A 85 -19.52 -3.47 -8.63
N VAL A 86 -20.70 -3.95 -8.25
CA VAL A 86 -20.94 -4.63 -6.98
C VAL A 86 -21.15 -6.11 -7.28
N GLU A 87 -20.34 -6.96 -6.66
CA GLU A 87 -20.36 -8.41 -6.81
C GLU A 87 -20.32 -9.08 -5.43
N GLN A 88 -21.42 -9.73 -5.04
CA GLN A 88 -21.57 -10.33 -3.71
C GLN A 88 -21.33 -9.29 -2.58
N ASN A 89 -20.29 -9.47 -1.78
CA ASN A 89 -19.89 -8.55 -0.71
C ASN A 89 -18.67 -7.69 -1.09
N SER A 90 -18.42 -7.50 -2.37
CA SER A 90 -17.28 -6.73 -2.88
C SER A 90 -17.70 -5.65 -3.86
N VAL A 91 -17.02 -4.52 -3.78
CA VAL A 91 -17.00 -3.50 -4.83
C VAL A 91 -15.75 -3.72 -5.67
N ILE A 92 -15.88 -3.75 -6.98
CA ILE A 92 -14.77 -3.95 -7.90
C ILE A 92 -14.71 -2.78 -8.86
N ALA A 93 -13.62 -2.04 -8.79
CA ALA A 93 -13.29 -0.93 -9.67
C ALA A 93 -12.25 -1.39 -10.70
N ARG A 94 -12.65 -1.51 -11.96
CA ARG A 94 -11.83 -2.04 -13.07
C ARG A 94 -11.34 -0.94 -13.99
N HIS A 95 -10.08 -1.00 -14.36
CA HIS A 95 -9.52 -0.22 -15.45
C HIS A 95 -9.51 -1.04 -16.74
N PRO A 96 -9.70 -0.44 -17.95
CA PRO A 96 -9.74 -1.18 -19.23
C PRO A 96 -8.47 -2.00 -19.55
N SER A 97 -7.33 -1.67 -18.95
CA SER A 97 -6.07 -2.41 -19.11
C SER A 97 -5.97 -3.67 -18.23
N GLY A 98 -7.02 -3.99 -17.45
CA GLY A 98 -7.14 -5.23 -16.69
C GLY A 98 -6.82 -5.09 -15.20
N GLU A 99 -6.33 -3.94 -14.76
CA GLU A 99 -6.10 -3.70 -13.33
C GLU A 99 -7.40 -3.42 -12.60
N SER A 100 -7.44 -3.82 -11.32
CA SER A 100 -8.59 -3.58 -10.47
C SER A 100 -8.21 -3.21 -9.05
N VAL A 101 -9.10 -2.45 -8.41
CA VAL A 101 -9.14 -2.26 -6.97
C VAL A 101 -10.41 -2.89 -6.46
N THR A 102 -10.32 -3.70 -5.43
CA THR A 102 -11.49 -4.30 -4.77
C THR A 102 -11.59 -3.82 -3.34
N VAL A 103 -12.82 -3.59 -2.89
CA VAL A 103 -13.16 -3.37 -1.48
C VAL A 103 -14.10 -4.48 -1.07
N THR A 104 -13.62 -5.39 -0.23
CA THR A 104 -14.37 -6.57 0.22
C THR A 104 -14.77 -6.42 1.67
N PHE A 105 -16.04 -6.58 1.94
CA PHE A 105 -16.69 -6.40 3.23
C PHE A 105 -17.02 -7.74 3.90
N PRO A 106 -17.43 -7.74 5.19
CA PRO A 106 -18.04 -8.90 5.82
C PRO A 106 -19.26 -9.43 5.03
N PRO A 107 -19.59 -10.74 5.12
CA PRO A 107 -20.65 -11.35 4.31
C PRO A 107 -22.06 -10.79 4.53
N ASP A 108 -22.33 -10.20 5.70
CA ASP A 108 -23.61 -9.65 6.12
C ASP A 108 -23.81 -8.17 5.73
N VAL A 109 -22.89 -7.59 4.96
CA VAL A 109 -22.99 -6.22 4.48
C VAL A 109 -24.21 -6.03 3.57
N LYS A 110 -24.92 -4.92 3.75
CA LYS A 110 -25.90 -4.44 2.78
C LYS A 110 -25.21 -3.49 1.80
N LEU A 111 -24.84 -4.03 0.64
CA LEU A 111 -24.05 -3.31 -0.36
C LEU A 111 -24.94 -2.87 -1.52
N THR A 112 -24.87 -1.57 -1.85
CA THR A 112 -25.55 -0.97 -2.99
C THR A 112 -24.57 -0.15 -3.80
N GLY A 113 -24.69 -0.18 -5.13
CA GLY A 113 -23.84 0.59 -6.04
C GLY A 113 -24.66 1.32 -7.08
N THR A 114 -24.17 2.47 -7.51
CA THR A 114 -24.61 3.24 -8.68
C THR A 114 -23.38 3.62 -9.47
N ASP A 115 -23.52 3.95 -10.75
CA ASP A 115 -22.49 4.08 -11.80
C ASP A 115 -21.05 4.51 -11.40
N ASN A 116 -20.87 5.23 -10.30
CA ASN A 116 -19.56 5.66 -9.82
C ASN A 116 -19.47 5.74 -8.27
N ASN A 117 -20.45 5.23 -7.56
CA ASN A 117 -20.46 5.29 -6.10
C ASN A 117 -20.95 3.96 -5.54
N TYR A 118 -20.56 3.65 -4.32
CA TYR A 118 -21.17 2.58 -3.55
C TYR A 118 -21.48 3.04 -2.13
N THR A 119 -22.44 2.34 -1.53
CA THR A 119 -22.73 2.44 -0.11
C THR A 119 -22.79 1.04 0.49
N ALA A 120 -22.01 0.82 1.53
CA ALA A 120 -22.01 -0.40 2.32
C ALA A 120 -22.53 -0.08 3.72
N LEU A 121 -23.64 -0.68 4.12
CA LEU A 121 -24.19 -0.59 5.47
C LEU A 121 -23.86 -1.87 6.24
N ILE A 122 -23.21 -1.72 7.36
CA ILE A 122 -22.79 -2.83 8.22
C ILE A 122 -23.48 -2.68 9.57
N HIS A 123 -24.43 -3.55 9.83
CA HIS A 123 -25.02 -3.70 11.17
C HIS A 123 -24.12 -4.61 11.98
N THR A 124 -23.53 -4.11 13.03
CA THR A 124 -22.67 -4.92 13.87
C THR A 124 -22.90 -4.69 15.35
N SER A 125 -22.95 -5.78 16.08
CA SER A 125 -22.83 -5.81 17.54
C SER A 125 -21.44 -6.31 17.97
N LYS A 126 -20.56 -6.61 17.01
CA LYS A 126 -19.22 -7.13 17.26
C LYS A 126 -18.19 -6.30 16.53
N TYR A 127 -17.19 -5.84 17.26
CA TYR A 127 -16.02 -5.17 16.73
C TYR A 127 -14.75 -6.01 16.97
N PRO A 128 -13.68 -5.78 16.18
CA PRO A 128 -13.62 -4.88 15.04
C PRO A 128 -14.33 -5.41 13.79
N VAL A 129 -14.77 -4.49 12.92
CA VAL A 129 -15.18 -4.81 11.54
C VAL A 129 -13.95 -4.78 10.66
N ASN A 130 -13.73 -5.84 9.88
CA ASN A 130 -12.61 -5.97 8.96
C ASN A 130 -13.08 -5.76 7.52
N VAL A 131 -12.37 -4.88 6.78
CA VAL A 131 -12.60 -4.61 5.35
C VAL A 131 -11.27 -4.77 4.62
N ALA A 132 -11.24 -5.55 3.54
CA ALA A 132 -10.04 -5.73 2.72
C ALA A 132 -10.07 -4.79 1.53
N ILE A 133 -8.98 -4.04 1.32
CA ILE A 133 -8.77 -3.20 0.14
C ILE A 133 -7.64 -3.83 -0.63
N SER A 134 -7.93 -4.38 -1.83
CA SER A 134 -6.93 -5.12 -2.59
C SER A 134 -6.72 -4.51 -3.99
N PHE A 135 -5.50 -4.62 -4.49
CA PHE A 135 -5.12 -4.19 -5.82
C PHE A 135 -4.60 -5.38 -6.62
N PHE A 136 -5.11 -5.54 -7.83
CA PHE A 136 -4.74 -6.62 -8.73
C PHE A 136 -4.36 -6.07 -10.11
N THR A 137 -3.38 -6.69 -10.76
CA THR A 137 -2.88 -6.29 -12.08
C THR A 137 -3.57 -7.01 -13.24
N SER A 138 -4.36 -8.03 -12.94
CA SER A 138 -5.12 -8.80 -13.93
C SER A 138 -6.35 -9.45 -13.31
N GLU A 139 -7.32 -9.80 -14.17
CA GLU A 139 -8.52 -10.53 -13.77
C GLU A 139 -8.18 -11.89 -13.14
N LYS A 140 -7.14 -12.57 -13.65
CA LYS A 140 -6.67 -13.84 -13.09
C LYS A 140 -6.15 -13.67 -11.67
N GLU A 141 -5.33 -12.66 -11.44
CA GLU A 141 -4.80 -12.35 -10.10
C GLU A 141 -5.96 -11.99 -9.15
N MET A 142 -6.92 -11.19 -9.60
CA MET A 142 -8.10 -10.82 -8.83
C MET A 142 -8.93 -12.04 -8.44
N THR A 143 -9.21 -12.94 -9.38
CA THR A 143 -10.00 -14.15 -9.10
C THR A 143 -9.36 -15.00 -8.01
N VAL A 144 -8.04 -15.21 -8.08
CA VAL A 144 -7.30 -15.97 -7.06
C VAL A 144 -7.25 -15.19 -5.73
N GLY A 145 -7.03 -13.89 -5.78
CA GLY A 145 -6.96 -13.04 -4.60
C GLY A 145 -8.26 -13.01 -3.82
N LEU A 146 -9.38 -12.83 -4.50
CA LEU A 146 -10.71 -12.80 -3.87
C LEU A 146 -11.07 -14.10 -3.14
N GLN A 147 -10.60 -15.26 -3.61
CA GLN A 147 -10.83 -16.54 -2.93
C GLN A 147 -10.21 -16.62 -1.53
N ASN A 148 -9.15 -15.87 -1.27
CA ASN A 148 -8.43 -15.87 0.00
C ASN A 148 -8.97 -14.84 1.00
N LEU A 149 -9.73 -13.85 0.54
CA LEU A 149 -10.21 -12.75 1.40
C LEU A 149 -11.18 -13.18 2.50
N PRO A 150 -12.11 -14.14 2.31
CA PRO A 150 -12.99 -14.56 3.40
C PRO A 150 -12.24 -15.09 4.62
N ASN A 151 -11.16 -15.85 4.40
CA ASN A 151 -10.32 -16.30 5.50
C ASN A 151 -9.58 -15.16 6.20
N LEU A 152 -9.05 -14.21 5.44
CA LEU A 152 -8.40 -13.01 5.98
C LEU A 152 -9.37 -12.16 6.82
N LEU A 153 -10.59 -11.92 6.33
CA LEU A 153 -11.59 -11.10 7.04
C LEU A 153 -12.05 -11.74 8.34
N ASN A 154 -12.17 -13.08 8.36
CA ASN A 154 -12.61 -13.82 9.52
C ASN A 154 -11.49 -14.06 10.54
N ASN A 155 -10.24 -14.21 10.09
CA ASN A 155 -9.08 -14.58 10.91
C ASN A 155 -7.86 -13.69 10.57
N PRO A 156 -7.92 -12.38 10.81
CA PRO A 156 -6.86 -11.45 10.40
C PRO A 156 -5.59 -11.55 11.25
N GLU A 157 -5.68 -12.15 12.44
CA GLU A 157 -4.65 -12.04 13.49
C GLU A 157 -3.28 -12.57 13.02
N LYS A 158 -3.26 -13.69 12.27
CA LYS A 158 -2.00 -14.22 11.74
C LYS A 158 -1.31 -13.24 10.77
N ALA A 159 -2.07 -12.59 9.91
CA ALA A 159 -1.53 -11.64 8.94
C ALA A 159 -1.07 -10.34 9.61
N LEU A 160 -1.81 -9.88 10.61
CA LEU A 160 -1.44 -8.71 11.42
C LEU A 160 -0.19 -8.98 12.24
N GLN A 161 -0.09 -10.16 12.86
CA GLN A 161 1.08 -10.59 13.61
C GLN A 161 2.33 -10.65 12.72
N ALA A 162 2.23 -11.25 11.54
CA ALA A 162 3.34 -11.32 10.58
C ALA A 162 3.78 -9.92 10.12
N ASN A 163 2.85 -8.98 9.96
CA ASN A 163 3.20 -7.58 9.68
C ASN A 163 3.94 -6.94 10.86
N ALA A 164 3.48 -7.14 12.09
CA ALA A 164 4.12 -6.59 13.28
C ALA A 164 5.54 -7.15 13.47
N GLU A 165 5.72 -8.47 13.34
CA GLU A 165 7.02 -9.14 13.44
C GLU A 165 8.02 -8.64 12.40
N ARG A 166 7.60 -8.44 11.17
CA ARG A 166 8.44 -7.86 10.11
C ARG A 166 8.93 -6.46 10.48
N TRP A 167 8.05 -5.62 11.01
CA TRP A 167 8.42 -4.26 11.41
C TRP A 167 9.33 -4.26 12.64
N GLU A 168 9.10 -5.14 13.60
CA GLU A 168 9.97 -5.32 14.76
C GLU A 168 11.37 -5.75 14.32
N GLU A 169 11.47 -6.69 13.37
CA GLU A 169 12.76 -7.10 12.79
C GLU A 169 13.51 -5.92 12.17
N TYR A 170 12.84 -5.10 11.34
CA TYR A 170 13.46 -3.91 10.75
C TYR A 170 13.96 -2.94 11.82
N LEU A 171 13.13 -2.65 12.81
CA LEU A 171 13.47 -1.69 13.86
C LEU A 171 14.61 -2.19 14.75
N THR A 172 14.63 -3.47 15.07
CA THR A 172 15.71 -4.09 15.87
C THR A 172 17.07 -3.94 15.18
N LYS A 173 17.11 -4.02 13.84
CA LYS A 173 18.36 -3.88 13.09
C LYS A 173 18.85 -2.44 12.98
N ILE A 174 17.99 -1.44 13.05
CA ILE A 174 18.36 -0.03 12.84
C ILE A 174 18.46 0.80 14.12
N LEU A 175 17.72 0.43 15.16
CA LEU A 175 17.79 1.15 16.44
C LEU A 175 19.05 0.74 17.20
N ARG A 176 19.89 1.71 17.48
CA ARG A 176 21.22 1.52 18.08
C ARG A 176 21.19 1.92 19.54
N THR A 177 21.61 1.01 20.41
CA THR A 177 21.68 1.26 21.86
C THR A 177 22.84 2.19 22.26
N ASP A 178 23.82 2.38 21.38
CA ASP A 178 24.98 3.28 21.59
C ASP A 178 24.71 4.70 21.07
N MET A 179 23.53 4.97 20.49
CA MET A 179 23.13 6.29 20.04
C MET A 179 22.14 6.92 21.01
N LYS A 180 22.02 8.25 20.96
CA LYS A 180 21.01 8.96 21.73
C LYS A 180 19.62 8.66 21.19
N SER A 181 18.65 8.41 22.07
CA SER A 181 17.25 8.10 21.71
C SER A 181 16.55 9.19 20.90
N GLU A 182 17.06 10.41 20.90
CA GLU A 182 16.53 11.49 20.03
C GLU A 182 16.66 11.17 18.53
N TYR A 183 17.61 10.28 18.16
CA TYR A 183 17.79 9.83 16.77
C TYR A 183 16.86 8.67 16.38
N ASP A 184 16.26 7.97 17.33
CA ASP A 184 15.40 6.82 17.07
C ASP A 184 14.22 7.20 16.19
N ARG A 185 13.60 8.36 16.46
CA ARG A 185 12.50 8.86 15.65
C ARG A 185 12.90 9.12 14.19
N ILE A 186 14.10 9.59 13.94
CA ILE A 186 14.63 9.83 12.61
C ILE A 186 14.86 8.49 11.89
N ALA A 187 15.47 7.53 12.57
CA ALA A 187 15.72 6.18 12.06
C ALA A 187 14.41 5.48 11.69
N VAL A 188 13.43 5.47 12.60
CA VAL A 188 12.09 4.91 12.35
C VAL A 188 11.43 5.60 11.15
N LYS A 189 11.51 6.93 11.06
CA LYS A 189 10.96 7.68 9.94
C LYS A 189 11.63 7.33 8.61
N ALA A 190 12.94 7.12 8.60
CA ALA A 190 13.68 6.72 7.41
C ALA A 190 13.21 5.34 6.90
N VAL A 191 13.15 4.33 7.78
CA VAL A 191 12.69 2.99 7.41
C VAL A 191 11.22 3.02 6.96
N THR A 192 10.35 3.70 7.69
CA THR A 192 8.93 3.80 7.30
C THR A 192 8.78 4.47 5.93
N THR A 193 9.62 5.46 5.61
CA THR A 193 9.60 6.11 4.30
C THR A 193 10.04 5.16 3.18
N LEU A 194 11.13 4.40 3.38
CA LEU A 194 11.61 3.42 2.39
C LEU A 194 10.56 2.32 2.16
N ILE A 195 10.08 1.68 3.23
CA ILE A 195 9.13 0.56 3.11
C ILE A 195 7.75 1.01 2.60
N SER A 196 7.32 2.23 2.89
CA SER A 196 6.07 2.78 2.31
C SER A 196 6.16 3.00 0.79
N ASN A 197 7.37 3.05 0.25
CA ASN A 197 7.65 3.17 -1.17
C ASN A 197 8.12 1.85 -1.80
N TRP A 198 8.05 0.74 -1.08
CA TRP A 198 8.36 -0.59 -1.63
C TRP A 198 7.33 -0.99 -2.68
N ARG A 199 7.82 -1.51 -3.78
CA ARG A 199 7.05 -2.03 -4.89
C ARG A 199 7.50 -3.44 -5.25
N THR A 200 6.57 -4.37 -5.29
CA THR A 200 6.85 -5.75 -5.72
C THR A 200 7.10 -5.83 -7.22
N HIS A 201 7.76 -6.89 -7.66
CA HIS A 201 7.91 -7.23 -9.08
C HIS A 201 6.53 -7.37 -9.74
N ARG A 202 6.31 -6.66 -10.86
CA ARG A 202 5.06 -6.70 -11.63
C ARG A 202 5.30 -6.19 -13.06
N GLY A 203 4.68 -6.88 -14.04
CA GLY A 203 4.83 -6.51 -15.44
C GLY A 203 6.30 -6.46 -15.85
N GLY A 204 6.76 -5.31 -16.33
CA GLY A 204 8.17 -5.10 -16.72
C GLY A 204 9.14 -5.00 -15.55
N LEU A 205 8.69 -4.84 -14.31
CA LEU A 205 9.58 -4.87 -13.15
C LEU A 205 9.81 -6.32 -12.74
N LEU A 206 10.96 -6.90 -13.11
CA LEU A 206 11.28 -8.31 -12.90
C LEU A 206 11.73 -8.59 -11.46
N HIS A 207 12.25 -7.58 -10.76
CA HIS A 207 12.59 -7.61 -9.34
C HIS A 207 11.80 -6.54 -8.59
N GLU A 208 11.68 -6.71 -7.30
CA GLU A 208 11.11 -5.73 -6.39
C GLU A 208 12.12 -4.62 -6.05
N GLY A 209 11.62 -3.50 -5.57
CA GLY A 209 12.48 -2.38 -5.19
C GLY A 209 11.71 -1.23 -4.57
N ILE A 210 12.37 -0.11 -4.40
CA ILE A 210 11.82 1.09 -3.78
C ILE A 210 11.70 2.20 -4.83
N VAL A 211 10.50 2.74 -4.96
CA VAL A 211 10.23 3.90 -5.82
C VAL A 211 10.44 5.20 -5.05
N PRO A 212 10.80 6.31 -5.72
CA PRO A 212 10.92 7.61 -5.05
C PRO A 212 9.60 8.07 -4.41
N SER A 213 8.46 7.78 -5.03
CA SER A 213 7.14 8.14 -4.47
C SER A 213 6.00 7.40 -5.17
N HIS A 214 5.06 6.87 -4.39
CA HIS A 214 3.78 6.40 -4.92
C HIS A 214 2.77 7.53 -5.15
N ALA A 215 3.02 8.73 -4.63
CA ALA A 215 2.09 9.87 -4.70
C ALA A 215 2.29 10.73 -5.94
N VAL A 216 3.43 10.64 -6.61
CA VAL A 216 3.77 11.49 -7.77
C VAL A 216 3.91 10.62 -9.01
N GLY A 217 3.15 10.93 -10.06
CA GLY A 217 3.00 10.10 -11.25
C GLY A 217 4.31 9.69 -11.97
N TYR A 218 5.33 10.54 -11.94
CA TYR A 218 6.63 10.22 -12.53
C TYR A 218 7.48 9.27 -11.68
N PHE A 219 7.27 9.26 -10.37
CA PHE A 219 8.16 8.61 -9.43
C PHE A 219 7.69 7.22 -8.99
N VAL A 220 6.73 6.65 -9.71
CA VAL A 220 6.22 5.29 -9.45
C VAL A 220 7.07 4.17 -10.10
N GLY A 221 8.09 4.52 -10.86
CA GLY A 221 9.12 3.60 -11.39
C GLY A 221 10.38 3.59 -10.54
N PHE A 222 11.33 2.71 -10.88
CA PHE A 222 12.65 2.72 -10.27
C PHE A 222 13.55 3.67 -11.07
N TRP A 223 14.12 4.64 -10.37
CA TRP A 223 15.03 5.63 -10.91
C TRP A 223 16.44 5.27 -10.48
N ALA A 224 17.38 5.14 -11.40
CA ALA A 224 18.72 4.64 -11.13
C ALA A 224 19.43 5.39 -10.00
N TRP A 225 19.39 6.74 -10.00
CA TRP A 225 19.99 7.56 -8.96
C TRP A 225 19.41 7.27 -7.56
N ASP A 226 18.09 7.17 -7.48
CA ASP A 226 17.37 6.93 -6.23
C ASP A 226 17.57 5.48 -5.79
N THR A 227 17.55 4.54 -6.73
CA THR A 227 17.77 3.11 -6.48
C THR A 227 19.09 2.85 -5.78
N TRP A 228 20.19 3.50 -6.19
CA TRP A 228 21.47 3.32 -5.52
C TRP A 228 21.46 3.74 -4.07
N ARG A 229 20.84 4.89 -3.79
CA ARG A 229 20.71 5.44 -2.43
C ARG A 229 19.75 4.63 -1.57
N PHE A 230 18.63 4.22 -2.14
CA PHE A 230 17.66 3.38 -1.44
C PHE A 230 18.25 2.03 -1.08
N SER A 231 19.01 1.42 -2.00
CA SER A 231 19.68 0.14 -1.75
C SER A 231 20.69 0.24 -0.62
N ALA A 232 21.54 1.26 -0.62
CA ALA A 232 22.49 1.49 0.47
C ALA A 232 21.80 1.70 1.83
N GLY A 233 20.69 2.42 1.86
CA GLY A 233 19.88 2.61 3.08
C GLY A 233 19.18 1.34 3.53
N THR A 234 18.60 0.59 2.58
CA THR A 234 17.84 -0.64 2.84
C THR A 234 18.73 -1.79 3.27
N ALA A 235 19.98 -1.85 2.80
CA ALA A 235 20.95 -2.87 3.18
C ALA A 235 21.10 -3.03 4.69
N LYS A 236 20.90 -1.96 5.45
CA LYS A 236 21.04 -1.94 6.91
C LYS A 236 19.97 -2.74 7.65
N PHE A 237 18.84 -3.03 7.03
CA PHE A 237 17.73 -3.76 7.66
C PHE A 237 17.10 -4.84 6.79
N ASP A 238 17.20 -4.74 5.47
CA ASP A 238 16.71 -5.72 4.50
C ASP A 238 17.67 -5.84 3.31
N PRO A 239 18.79 -6.59 3.47
CA PRO A 239 19.79 -6.74 2.40
C PRO A 239 19.24 -7.41 1.13
N GLU A 240 18.25 -8.30 1.23
CA GLU A 240 17.68 -8.94 0.05
C GLU A 240 16.83 -7.98 -0.77
N LEU A 241 16.03 -7.13 -0.13
CA LEU A 241 15.32 -6.05 -0.83
C LEU A 241 16.31 -5.08 -1.48
N ALA A 242 17.43 -4.76 -0.80
CA ALA A 242 18.48 -3.92 -1.36
C ALA A 242 19.10 -4.52 -2.62
N LYS A 243 19.42 -5.84 -2.61
CA LYS A 243 19.94 -6.58 -3.78
C LYS A 243 18.94 -6.59 -4.93
N ASN A 244 17.66 -6.85 -4.63
CA ASN A 244 16.61 -6.89 -5.65
C ASN A 244 16.39 -5.52 -6.29
N ASN A 245 16.49 -4.44 -5.52
CA ASN A 245 16.44 -3.08 -6.02
C ASN A 245 17.58 -2.79 -7.02
N ILE A 246 18.80 -3.26 -6.75
CA ILE A 246 19.94 -3.18 -7.69
C ILE A 246 19.67 -4.03 -8.94
N ARG A 247 19.27 -5.32 -8.76
CA ARG A 247 19.00 -6.26 -9.86
C ARG A 247 17.97 -5.70 -10.83
N ALA A 248 16.90 -5.06 -10.31
CA ALA A 248 15.86 -4.48 -11.13
C ALA A 248 16.39 -3.48 -12.18
N MET A 249 17.39 -2.67 -11.84
CA MET A 249 18.00 -1.75 -12.80
C MET A 249 18.87 -2.47 -13.83
N PHE A 250 19.57 -3.56 -13.42
CA PHE A 250 20.41 -4.35 -14.30
C PHE A 250 19.60 -5.22 -15.27
N ASP A 251 18.34 -5.55 -14.96
CA ASP A 251 17.44 -6.25 -15.90
C ASP A 251 17.29 -5.49 -17.24
N TYR A 252 17.54 -4.19 -17.24
CA TYR A 252 17.43 -3.30 -18.40
C TYR A 252 18.77 -2.68 -18.83
N GLN A 253 19.89 -3.28 -18.41
CA GLN A 253 21.20 -2.84 -18.88
C GLN A 253 21.30 -2.96 -20.40
N GLN A 254 21.75 -1.91 -21.05
CA GLN A 254 21.92 -1.87 -22.50
C GLN A 254 23.17 -2.69 -22.96
N PRO A 255 23.23 -3.13 -24.21
CA PRO A 255 24.35 -3.91 -24.70
C PRO A 255 25.74 -3.21 -24.60
N ASP A 256 25.76 -1.89 -24.56
CA ASP A 256 26.95 -1.07 -24.34
C ASP A 256 27.33 -0.91 -22.88
N GLY A 257 26.54 -1.52 -21.96
CA GLY A 257 26.76 -1.47 -20.52
C GLY A 257 26.03 -0.32 -19.82
N MET A 258 25.32 0.58 -20.55
CA MET A 258 24.59 1.67 -19.94
C MET A 258 23.45 1.15 -19.06
N ILE A 259 23.33 1.68 -17.85
CA ILE A 259 22.14 1.54 -17.01
C ILE A 259 21.21 2.70 -17.32
N ILE A 260 19.99 2.38 -17.72
CA ILE A 260 19.00 3.38 -18.14
C ILE A 260 18.51 4.21 -16.96
N ASP A 261 17.94 5.37 -17.26
CA ASP A 261 17.53 6.38 -16.26
C ASP A 261 16.47 5.86 -15.30
N CYS A 262 15.40 5.30 -15.85
CA CYS A 262 14.29 4.76 -15.04
C CYS A 262 13.54 3.64 -15.76
N ILE A 263 12.94 2.74 -14.95
CA ILE A 263 12.15 1.60 -15.42
C ILE A 263 10.77 1.59 -14.74
N TYR A 264 9.77 1.09 -15.45
CA TYR A 264 8.38 1.09 -15.03
C TYR A 264 7.73 -0.30 -15.20
N THR A 265 6.57 -0.48 -14.61
CA THR A 265 5.72 -1.68 -14.78
C THR A 265 5.37 -1.92 -16.25
N ASP A 266 5.17 -0.85 -17.03
CA ASP A 266 5.04 -0.89 -18.48
C ASP A 266 6.40 -0.52 -19.10
N PRO A 267 7.11 -1.47 -19.75
CA PRO A 267 8.42 -1.21 -20.32
C PRO A 267 8.43 -0.13 -21.41
N SER A 268 7.30 0.17 -22.03
CA SER A 268 7.19 1.26 -23.02
C SER A 268 7.40 2.65 -22.39
N GLU A 269 7.29 2.75 -21.07
CA GLU A 269 7.54 3.97 -20.31
C GLU A 269 8.99 4.12 -19.84
N ASN A 270 9.85 3.11 -20.07
CA ASN A 270 11.26 3.14 -19.68
C ASN A 270 12.02 4.26 -20.41
N ASN A 271 12.90 4.95 -19.67
CA ASN A 271 13.76 5.95 -20.28
C ASN A 271 15.18 5.41 -20.48
N ALA A 272 15.48 5.01 -21.71
CA ALA A 272 16.80 4.55 -22.14
C ALA A 272 17.64 5.63 -22.85
N ARG A 273 17.16 6.88 -22.93
CA ARG A 273 17.91 7.98 -23.57
C ARG A 273 19.02 8.52 -22.68
N ASP A 274 18.79 8.47 -21.37
CA ASP A 274 19.62 9.10 -20.36
C ASP A 274 20.09 8.07 -19.34
N SER A 275 21.15 8.38 -18.63
CA SER A 275 21.63 7.64 -17.46
C SER A 275 21.84 8.60 -16.30
N LYS A 276 21.97 8.06 -15.10
CA LYS A 276 22.24 8.83 -13.88
C LYS A 276 23.67 8.61 -13.40
N PRO A 277 24.19 9.50 -12.53
CA PRO A 277 25.51 9.34 -11.94
C PRO A 277 25.73 7.92 -11.37
N PRO A 278 26.88 7.29 -11.64
CA PRO A 278 27.12 5.87 -11.38
C PRO A 278 27.51 5.62 -9.90
N LEU A 279 26.54 5.69 -8.99
CA LEU A 279 26.74 5.37 -7.57
C LEU A 279 26.54 3.88 -7.26
N VAL A 280 26.35 3.03 -8.26
CA VAL A 280 26.05 1.61 -8.07
C VAL A 280 27.16 0.88 -7.30
N CYS A 281 28.44 1.16 -7.58
CA CYS A 281 29.55 0.52 -6.88
C CYS A 281 29.53 0.81 -5.37
N TRP A 282 29.24 2.05 -4.99
CA TRP A 282 29.07 2.41 -3.59
C TRP A 282 27.87 1.67 -2.96
N ALA A 283 26.74 1.61 -3.67
CA ALA A 283 25.56 0.91 -3.14
C ALA A 283 25.81 -0.61 -2.97
N VAL A 284 26.56 -1.22 -3.88
CA VAL A 284 26.94 -2.64 -3.79
C VAL A 284 27.90 -2.86 -2.62
N ASP A 285 28.86 -1.97 -2.41
CA ASP A 285 29.78 -2.01 -1.28
C ASP A 285 29.04 -1.94 0.06
N GLU A 286 28.09 -1.02 0.19
CA GLU A 286 27.21 -0.93 1.36
C GLU A 286 26.40 -2.23 1.61
N ILE A 287 25.91 -2.87 0.52
CA ILE A 287 25.19 -4.16 0.63
C ILE A 287 26.14 -5.30 1.05
N PHE A 288 27.38 -5.27 0.57
CA PHE A 288 28.35 -6.31 0.89
C PHE A 288 28.83 -6.25 2.33
N THR A 289 28.80 -5.06 2.95
CA THR A 289 29.26 -4.83 4.32
C THR A 289 28.18 -5.08 5.38
N HIS A 290 26.94 -5.27 4.97
CA HIS A 290 25.78 -5.56 5.83
C HIS A 290 25.14 -6.90 5.52
#